data_03aaa9b085699f189b292b10b0a9495b
#
_entry.id   03aaa9b085699f189b292b10b0a9495b
#
_cell.length_a   1.000
_cell.length_b   1.000
_cell.length_c   1.000
_cell.angle_alpha   90.00
_cell.angle_beta   90.00
_cell.angle_gamma   90.00
#
_symmetry.space_group_name_H-M   'P 1'
#
loop_
_entity.id
_entity.type
_entity.pdbx_description
1 polymer ?
#
loop_
_entity_poly.entity_id
_entity_poly.type
_entity_poly.pdbx_seq_one_letter_code
_entity_poly.pdbx_strand_id
1 'polypeptide(L)'
;MSSNYAKMEISMKKMVSNISHDLKTPLTVVLGYIEMLHLDPAMQADERERMLGKVYVKTQETLGLIHDFFDLAKLESGDQDMPMTRILMNERCGKTILAYYDILAEQGYLVHIEIPDQPIYGFGNDEALHRVLNNLISNSIQYGNHGKQLGLTLREDESSVYVDIWDRGKGIDAMHIDHVFERMYTLEDSRNKFYQGSGLGLTITKRLVESMGGSIHLRSKPYELTVFTVQLKKVHY
;
A
#
# COMPACT_ATOMS: atom_id res chain seq x y z
N MET A 1 -32.84 8.37 2.83
CA MET A 1 -32.06 7.45 3.67
C MET A 1 -31.97 6.02 3.10
N SER A 2 -33.03 5.45 2.55
CA SER A 2 -33.05 4.07 1.99
C SER A 2 -32.03 3.79 0.86
N SER A 3 -31.76 4.76 -0.03
CA SER A 3 -30.86 4.57 -1.18
C SER A 3 -29.37 4.41 -0.80
N ASN A 4 -28.91 5.08 0.27
CA ASN A 4 -27.52 4.98 0.71
C ASN A 4 -27.25 3.65 1.43
N TYR A 5 -28.18 3.15 2.23
CA TYR A 5 -28.08 1.83 2.87
C TYR A 5 -28.03 0.70 1.85
N ALA A 6 -28.89 0.74 0.83
CA ALA A 6 -28.88 -0.26 -0.24
C ALA A 6 -27.57 -0.28 -1.04
N LYS A 7 -27.03 0.90 -1.36
CA LYS A 7 -25.72 1.00 -2.04
C LYS A 7 -24.57 0.46 -1.17
N MET A 8 -24.61 0.75 0.12
CA MET A 8 -23.60 0.28 1.08
C MET A 8 -23.65 -1.25 1.24
N GLU A 9 -24.85 -1.83 1.32
CA GLU A 9 -25.05 -3.28 1.38
C GLU A 9 -24.54 -4.00 0.12
N ILE A 10 -24.85 -3.47 -1.06
CA ILE A 10 -24.38 -4.02 -2.35
C ILE A 10 -22.85 -3.94 -2.42
N SER A 11 -22.26 -2.82 -2.01
CA SER A 11 -20.82 -2.62 -1.98
C SER A 11 -20.15 -3.62 -1.03
N MET A 12 -20.71 -3.83 0.17
CA MET A 12 -20.19 -4.79 1.14
C MET A 12 -20.28 -6.24 0.63
N LYS A 13 -21.40 -6.65 0.05
CA LYS A 13 -21.56 -7.99 -0.57
C LYS A 13 -20.53 -8.21 -1.68
N LYS A 14 -20.32 -7.22 -2.55
CA LYS A 14 -19.32 -7.29 -3.62
C LYS A 14 -17.90 -7.39 -3.04
N MET A 15 -17.60 -6.63 -2.00
CA MET A 15 -16.31 -6.68 -1.31
C MET A 15 -16.04 -8.06 -0.71
N VAL A 16 -16.99 -8.64 0.03
CA VAL A 16 -16.85 -9.99 0.62
C VAL A 16 -16.66 -11.06 -0.46
N SER A 17 -17.42 -10.97 -1.56
CA SER A 17 -17.29 -11.92 -2.70
C SER A 17 -15.91 -11.87 -3.33
N ASN A 18 -15.40 -10.66 -3.59
CA ASN A 18 -14.11 -10.47 -4.23
C ASN A 18 -12.95 -10.92 -3.32
N ILE A 19 -13.02 -10.57 -2.03
CA ILE A 19 -12.00 -11.00 -1.05
C ILE A 19 -12.00 -12.52 -0.92
N SER A 20 -13.17 -13.16 -0.90
CA SER A 20 -13.26 -14.62 -0.88
C SER A 20 -12.56 -15.25 -2.10
N HIS A 21 -12.67 -14.63 -3.27
CA HIS A 21 -11.97 -15.04 -4.47
C HIS A 21 -10.45 -14.84 -4.33
N ASP A 22 -10.02 -13.66 -3.85
CA ASP A 22 -8.60 -13.30 -3.74
C ASP A 22 -7.87 -14.08 -2.63
N LEU A 23 -8.58 -14.49 -1.57
CA LEU A 23 -8.06 -15.41 -0.57
C LEU A 23 -7.98 -16.85 -1.08
N LYS A 24 -8.94 -17.29 -1.91
CA LYS A 24 -8.96 -18.66 -2.44
C LYS A 24 -7.74 -18.95 -3.30
N THR A 25 -7.30 -17.99 -4.11
CA THR A 25 -6.19 -18.17 -5.05
C THR A 25 -4.87 -18.51 -4.34
N PRO A 26 -4.33 -17.70 -3.41
CA PRO A 26 -3.10 -18.03 -2.70
C PRO A 26 -3.24 -19.27 -1.80
N LEU A 27 -4.40 -19.48 -1.17
CA LEU A 27 -4.64 -20.68 -0.36
C LEU A 27 -4.63 -21.96 -1.21
N THR A 28 -5.16 -21.92 -2.44
CA THR A 28 -5.09 -23.06 -3.36
C THR A 28 -3.63 -23.36 -3.75
N VAL A 29 -2.81 -22.33 -3.95
CA VAL A 29 -1.37 -22.49 -4.24
C VAL A 29 -0.63 -23.08 -3.04
N VAL A 30 -0.91 -22.60 -1.82
CA VAL A 30 -0.35 -23.15 -0.56
C VAL A 30 -0.71 -24.62 -0.43
N LEU A 31 -1.99 -24.97 -0.62
CA LEU A 31 -2.46 -26.35 -0.55
C LEU A 31 -1.75 -27.23 -1.57
N GLY A 32 -1.63 -26.78 -2.83
CA GLY A 32 -0.93 -27.54 -3.87
C GLY A 32 0.54 -27.82 -3.54
N TYR A 33 1.28 -26.85 -2.99
CA TYR A 33 2.66 -27.10 -2.54
C TYR A 33 2.72 -28.08 -1.36
N ILE A 34 1.78 -27.99 -0.41
CA ILE A 34 1.71 -28.93 0.73
C ILE A 34 1.41 -30.35 0.22
N GLU A 35 0.47 -30.51 -0.73
CA GLU A 35 0.16 -31.81 -1.35
C GLU A 35 1.37 -32.39 -2.08
N MET A 36 2.12 -31.59 -2.84
CA MET A 36 3.37 -32.05 -3.49
C MET A 36 4.41 -32.51 -2.49
N LEU A 37 4.60 -31.76 -1.39
CA LEU A 37 5.51 -32.14 -0.31
C LEU A 37 5.09 -33.42 0.42
N HIS A 38 3.78 -33.69 0.51
CA HIS A 38 3.24 -34.87 1.16
C HIS A 38 3.33 -36.12 0.27
N LEU A 39 3.12 -35.96 -1.05
CA LEU A 39 3.10 -37.05 -2.01
C LEU A 39 4.49 -37.56 -2.40
N ASP A 40 5.54 -36.75 -2.23
CA ASP A 40 6.92 -37.15 -2.53
C ASP A 40 7.83 -37.09 -1.28
N PRO A 41 7.83 -38.17 -0.45
CA PRO A 41 8.73 -38.28 0.70
C PRO A 41 10.21 -38.35 0.33
N ALA A 42 10.53 -38.72 -0.92
CA ALA A 42 11.90 -38.85 -1.44
C ALA A 42 12.43 -37.56 -2.09
N MET A 43 11.65 -36.47 -2.08
CA MET A 43 12.03 -35.17 -2.62
C MET A 43 13.38 -34.71 -2.05
N GLN A 44 14.24 -34.17 -2.93
CA GLN A 44 15.55 -33.60 -2.56
C GLN A 44 15.37 -32.48 -1.54
N ALA A 45 16.29 -32.38 -0.57
CA ALA A 45 16.23 -31.41 0.52
C ALA A 45 16.10 -29.97 0.01
N ASP A 46 16.88 -29.59 -1.00
CA ASP A 46 16.89 -28.24 -1.58
C ASP A 46 15.55 -27.90 -2.28
N GLU A 47 14.92 -28.90 -2.91
CA GLU A 47 13.62 -28.70 -3.54
C GLU A 47 12.50 -28.55 -2.51
N ARG A 48 12.56 -29.36 -1.45
CA ARG A 48 11.66 -29.29 -0.29
C ARG A 48 11.76 -27.91 0.36
N GLU A 49 12.95 -27.42 0.62
CA GLU A 49 13.17 -26.12 1.24
C GLU A 49 12.63 -24.98 0.36
N ARG A 50 12.86 -25.03 -0.95
CA ARG A 50 12.29 -24.08 -1.92
C ARG A 50 10.76 -24.06 -1.90
N MET A 51 10.13 -25.24 -1.83
CA MET A 51 8.66 -25.32 -1.75
C MET A 51 8.13 -24.78 -0.43
N LEU A 52 8.77 -25.10 0.70
CA LEU A 52 8.41 -24.53 1.99
C LEU A 52 8.55 -23.01 2.01
N GLY A 53 9.61 -22.46 1.41
CA GLY A 53 9.75 -21.02 1.22
C GLY A 53 8.60 -20.39 0.43
N LYS A 54 8.13 -21.04 -0.62
CA LYS A 54 6.96 -20.57 -1.39
C LYS A 54 5.66 -20.64 -0.58
N VAL A 55 5.47 -21.72 0.20
CA VAL A 55 4.33 -21.84 1.13
C VAL A 55 4.35 -20.70 2.13
N TYR A 56 5.51 -20.42 2.74
CA TYR A 56 5.67 -19.35 3.71
C TYR A 56 5.30 -17.98 3.11
N VAL A 57 5.87 -17.63 1.95
CA VAL A 57 5.59 -16.36 1.26
C VAL A 57 4.10 -16.23 0.94
N LYS A 58 3.47 -17.27 0.37
CA LYS A 58 2.03 -17.23 0.04
C LYS A 58 1.13 -17.15 1.28
N THR A 59 1.55 -17.73 2.38
CA THR A 59 0.82 -17.61 3.66
C THR A 59 0.91 -16.17 4.20
N GLN A 60 2.07 -15.53 4.13
CA GLN A 60 2.25 -14.13 4.54
C GLN A 60 1.42 -13.17 3.66
N GLU A 61 1.40 -13.38 2.34
CA GLU A 61 0.54 -12.63 1.44
C GLU A 61 -0.94 -12.76 1.84
N THR A 62 -1.39 -13.97 2.15
CA THR A 62 -2.78 -14.23 2.58
C THR A 62 -3.13 -13.55 3.89
N LEU A 63 -2.22 -13.58 4.87
CA LEU A 63 -2.39 -12.86 6.14
C LEU A 63 -2.46 -11.34 5.91
N GLY A 64 -1.65 -10.79 5.02
CA GLY A 64 -1.72 -9.39 4.63
C GLY A 64 -3.09 -9.00 4.06
N LEU A 65 -3.65 -9.82 3.15
CA LEU A 65 -4.99 -9.61 2.60
C LEU A 65 -6.08 -9.61 3.69
N ILE A 66 -5.99 -10.53 4.64
CA ILE A 66 -6.93 -10.62 5.76
C ILE A 66 -6.84 -9.37 6.64
N HIS A 67 -5.63 -8.92 6.97
CA HIS A 67 -5.42 -7.71 7.76
C HIS A 67 -5.98 -6.48 7.03
N ASP A 68 -5.66 -6.32 5.75
CA ASP A 68 -6.17 -5.21 4.93
C ASP A 68 -7.69 -5.18 4.89
N PHE A 69 -8.32 -6.35 4.80
CA PHE A 69 -9.78 -6.46 4.84
C PHE A 69 -10.38 -6.00 6.17
N PHE A 70 -9.87 -6.51 7.29
CA PHE A 70 -10.38 -6.13 8.60
C PHE A 70 -10.16 -4.65 8.89
N ASP A 71 -9.02 -4.10 8.47
CA ASP A 71 -8.73 -2.68 8.66
C ASP A 71 -9.65 -1.79 7.82
N LEU A 72 -9.91 -2.18 6.56
CA LEU A 72 -10.88 -1.46 5.75
C LEU A 72 -12.29 -1.53 6.36
N ALA A 73 -12.71 -2.69 6.86
CA ALA A 73 -13.99 -2.86 7.51
C ALA A 73 -14.13 -1.98 8.77
N LYS A 74 -13.07 -1.89 9.60
CA LYS A 74 -13.02 -0.99 10.77
C LYS A 74 -13.07 0.48 10.38
N LEU A 75 -12.31 0.89 9.36
CA LEU A 75 -12.33 2.27 8.86
C LEU A 75 -13.71 2.68 8.32
N GLU A 76 -14.47 1.73 7.78
CA GLU A 76 -15.81 1.98 7.23
C GLU A 76 -16.93 1.97 8.29
N SER A 77 -16.77 1.18 9.34
CA SER A 77 -17.73 1.20 10.45
C SER A 77 -17.67 2.51 11.27
N GLY A 78 -16.57 3.26 11.16
CA GLY A 78 -16.33 4.43 11.99
C GLY A 78 -15.99 4.10 13.45
N ASP A 79 -15.81 2.82 13.77
CA ASP A 79 -15.53 2.32 15.14
C ASP A 79 -14.05 2.46 15.54
N GLN A 80 -13.24 3.08 14.69
CA GLN A 80 -11.82 3.22 14.99
C GLN A 80 -11.57 4.50 15.80
N ASP A 81 -11.31 4.33 17.08
CA ASP A 81 -10.74 5.40 17.92
C ASP A 81 -9.29 5.62 17.48
N MET A 82 -9.07 6.66 16.67
CA MET A 82 -7.77 7.01 16.11
C MET A 82 -7.27 8.27 16.84
N PRO A 83 -6.43 8.10 17.87
CA PRO A 83 -5.94 9.25 18.63
C PRO A 83 -5.09 10.16 17.72
N MET A 84 -5.54 11.40 17.57
CA MET A 84 -4.89 12.41 16.76
C MET A 84 -3.88 13.17 17.60
N THR A 85 -2.65 13.22 17.14
CA THR A 85 -1.53 13.86 17.84
C THR A 85 -0.69 14.72 16.91
N ARG A 86 0.22 15.48 17.49
CA ARG A 86 1.27 16.19 16.74
C ARG A 86 2.36 15.20 16.36
N ILE A 87 2.64 15.09 15.06
CA ILE A 87 3.65 14.20 14.49
C ILE A 87 4.83 15.02 13.98
N LEU A 88 6.06 14.65 14.35
CA LEU A 88 7.27 15.16 13.73
C LEU A 88 7.48 14.48 12.38
N MET A 89 7.10 15.18 11.32
CA MET A 89 7.07 14.63 9.96
C MET A 89 8.46 14.25 9.44
N ASN A 90 9.49 15.03 9.78
CA ASN A 90 10.89 14.73 9.42
C ASN A 90 11.30 13.35 9.92
N GLU A 91 11.04 13.08 11.19
CA GLU A 91 11.40 11.80 11.82
C GLU A 91 10.59 10.64 11.23
N ARG A 92 9.26 10.83 11.04
CA ARG A 92 8.40 9.80 10.48
C ARG A 92 8.80 9.45 9.04
N CYS A 93 8.99 10.44 8.19
CA CYS A 93 9.43 10.24 6.81
C CYS A 93 10.81 9.58 6.74
N GLY A 94 11.77 10.10 7.52
CA GLY A 94 13.13 9.55 7.57
C GLY A 94 13.17 8.09 8.03
N LYS A 95 12.49 7.75 9.13
CA LYS A 95 12.42 6.36 9.63
C LYS A 95 11.77 5.43 8.61
N THR A 96 10.71 5.89 7.95
CA THR A 96 10.00 5.03 7.00
C THR A 96 10.84 4.73 5.77
N ILE A 97 11.47 5.74 5.15
CA ILE A 97 12.28 5.49 3.95
C ILE A 97 13.55 4.68 4.26
N LEU A 98 14.16 4.89 5.43
CA LEU A 98 15.35 4.15 5.85
C LEU A 98 15.07 2.65 6.05
N ALA A 99 13.85 2.27 6.44
CA ALA A 99 13.47 0.86 6.56
C ALA A 99 13.51 0.10 5.21
N TYR A 100 13.47 0.81 4.09
CA TYR A 100 13.55 0.24 2.75
C TYR A 100 14.94 0.33 2.13
N TYR A 101 15.93 0.90 2.85
CA TYR A 101 17.25 1.19 2.29
C TYR A 101 17.93 -0.04 1.68
N ASP A 102 17.99 -1.14 2.41
CA ASP A 102 18.65 -2.36 1.97
C ASP A 102 17.96 -2.96 0.72
N ILE A 103 16.64 -3.03 0.73
CA ILE A 103 15.85 -3.55 -0.39
C ILE A 103 16.05 -2.68 -1.64
N LEU A 104 16.04 -1.36 -1.48
CA LEU A 104 16.24 -0.43 -2.58
C LEU A 104 17.65 -0.51 -3.15
N ALA A 105 18.66 -0.64 -2.28
CA ALA A 105 20.05 -0.80 -2.67
C ALA A 105 20.28 -2.13 -3.42
N GLU A 106 19.79 -3.25 -2.90
CA GLU A 106 19.89 -4.56 -3.54
C GLU A 106 19.21 -4.60 -4.91
N GLN A 107 18.08 -3.91 -5.06
CA GLN A 107 17.37 -3.81 -6.34
C GLN A 107 17.97 -2.76 -7.29
N GLY A 108 18.96 -2.00 -6.86
CA GLY A 108 19.65 -0.98 -7.66
C GLY A 108 18.80 0.26 -7.92
N TYR A 109 17.98 0.68 -6.93
CA TYR A 109 17.24 1.93 -7.01
C TYR A 109 18.10 3.14 -6.69
N LEU A 110 17.93 4.22 -7.46
CA LEU A 110 18.40 5.55 -7.11
C LEU A 110 17.34 6.23 -6.24
N VAL A 111 17.69 6.53 -4.99
CA VAL A 111 16.77 7.10 -4.00
C VAL A 111 17.07 8.59 -3.81
N HIS A 112 16.03 9.41 -3.92
CA HIS A 112 16.08 10.85 -3.70
C HIS A 112 15.28 11.20 -2.43
N ILE A 113 15.94 11.80 -1.44
CA ILE A 113 15.31 12.19 -0.17
C ILE A 113 15.49 13.69 0.03
N GLU A 114 14.37 14.40 0.10
CA GLU A 114 14.32 15.84 0.34
C GLU A 114 13.50 16.09 1.60
N ILE A 115 14.15 16.10 2.75
CA ILE A 115 13.56 16.39 4.06
C ILE A 115 14.29 17.61 4.61
N PRO A 116 13.60 18.75 4.85
CA PRO A 116 14.23 19.95 5.43
C PRO A 116 14.81 19.67 6.82
N ASP A 117 15.86 20.39 7.19
CA ASP A 117 16.45 20.32 8.54
C ASP A 117 15.54 20.91 9.62
N GLN A 118 14.70 21.88 9.24
CA GLN A 118 13.73 22.48 10.16
C GLN A 118 12.62 21.49 10.49
N PRO A 119 12.23 21.37 11.77
CA PRO A 119 11.19 20.45 12.19
C PRO A 119 9.83 20.89 11.67
N ILE A 120 9.18 20.01 10.92
CA ILE A 120 7.83 20.18 10.38
C ILE A 120 6.88 19.29 11.17
N TYR A 121 5.77 19.87 11.64
CA TYR A 121 4.78 19.16 12.44
C TYR A 121 3.43 19.09 11.72
N GLY A 122 2.93 17.86 11.55
CA GLY A 122 1.58 17.58 11.06
C GLY A 122 0.64 17.14 12.19
N PHE A 123 -0.65 17.29 11.99
CA PHE A 123 -1.69 16.76 12.87
C PHE A 123 -2.26 15.48 12.28
N GLY A 124 -2.17 14.39 13.02
CA GLY A 124 -2.60 13.08 12.53
C GLY A 124 -2.40 11.98 13.57
N ASN A 125 -2.54 10.74 13.12
CA ASN A 125 -2.17 9.55 13.87
C ASN A 125 -0.86 8.99 13.30
N ASP A 126 0.14 8.81 14.16
CA ASP A 126 1.50 8.42 13.74
C ASP A 126 1.55 7.03 13.11
N GLU A 127 0.79 6.09 13.64
CA GLU A 127 0.71 4.71 13.15
C GLU A 127 -0.02 4.64 11.79
N ALA A 128 -1.12 5.38 11.66
CA ALA A 128 -1.84 5.50 10.40
C ALA A 128 -0.96 6.14 9.31
N LEU A 129 -0.23 7.21 9.64
CA LEU A 129 0.70 7.84 8.71
C LEU A 129 1.83 6.89 8.30
N HIS A 130 2.41 6.16 9.26
CA HIS A 130 3.41 5.13 8.96
C HIS A 130 2.89 4.12 7.94
N ARG A 131 1.66 3.63 8.14
CA ARG A 131 1.02 2.69 7.22
C ARG A 131 0.79 3.30 5.83
N VAL A 132 0.33 4.55 5.76
CA VAL A 132 0.17 5.30 4.51
C VAL A 132 1.48 5.35 3.74
N LEU A 133 2.56 5.80 4.40
CA LEU A 133 3.87 5.94 3.77
C LEU A 133 4.44 4.59 3.32
N ASN A 134 4.33 3.55 4.14
CA ASN A 134 4.76 2.19 3.78
C ASN A 134 4.04 1.68 2.53
N ASN A 135 2.73 1.86 2.46
CA ASN A 135 1.97 1.41 1.30
C ASN A 135 2.37 2.17 0.03
N LEU A 136 2.59 3.47 0.10
CA LEU A 136 3.01 4.26 -1.05
C LEU A 136 4.43 3.92 -1.49
N ILE A 137 5.38 3.73 -0.56
CA ILE A 137 6.76 3.34 -0.88
C ILE A 137 6.79 1.92 -1.48
N SER A 138 6.08 0.96 -0.88
CA SER A 138 6.01 -0.40 -1.41
C SER A 138 5.39 -0.45 -2.82
N ASN A 139 4.35 0.34 -3.08
CA ASN A 139 3.78 0.49 -4.41
C ASN A 139 4.81 1.07 -5.41
N SER A 140 5.56 2.10 -5.01
CA SER A 140 6.60 2.69 -5.85
C SER A 140 7.76 1.71 -6.12
N ILE A 141 8.10 0.82 -5.20
CA ILE A 141 9.07 -0.26 -5.42
C ILE A 141 8.49 -1.28 -6.40
N GLN A 142 7.25 -1.70 -6.20
CA GLN A 142 6.61 -2.74 -7.00
C GLN A 142 6.38 -2.29 -8.46
N TYR A 143 5.88 -1.08 -8.66
CA TYR A 143 5.48 -0.56 -9.96
C TYR A 143 6.51 0.37 -10.60
N GLY A 144 7.43 0.91 -9.81
CA GLY A 144 8.53 1.79 -10.21
C GLY A 144 9.75 1.06 -10.80
N ASN A 145 9.75 -0.26 -10.82
CA ASN A 145 10.91 -1.10 -11.19
C ASN A 145 11.48 -0.81 -12.60
N HIS A 146 10.70 -0.26 -13.50
CA HIS A 146 11.15 0.07 -14.86
C HIS A 146 12.21 1.19 -14.85
N GLY A 147 11.98 2.28 -14.11
CA GLY A 147 12.91 3.42 -14.04
C GLY A 147 13.89 3.35 -12.88
N LYS A 148 13.65 2.49 -11.89
CA LYS A 148 14.48 2.30 -10.68
C LYS A 148 14.88 3.61 -9.99
N GLN A 149 13.96 4.57 -9.96
CA GLN A 149 14.11 5.82 -9.22
C GLN A 149 12.90 6.00 -8.33
N LEU A 150 13.17 6.33 -7.07
CA LEU A 150 12.17 6.59 -6.05
C LEU A 150 12.57 7.83 -5.26
N GLY A 151 11.60 8.69 -4.96
CA GLY A 151 11.85 9.85 -4.13
C GLY A 151 10.81 10.05 -3.03
N LEU A 152 11.25 10.68 -1.96
CA LEU A 152 10.42 11.19 -0.88
C LEU A 152 10.79 12.66 -0.64
N THR A 153 9.79 13.54 -0.77
CA THR A 153 9.95 14.98 -0.53
C THR A 153 8.97 15.41 0.56
N LEU A 154 9.48 16.03 1.63
CA LEU A 154 8.68 16.66 2.69
C LEU A 154 8.70 18.17 2.50
N ARG A 155 7.54 18.78 2.41
CA ARG A 155 7.37 20.23 2.24
C ARG A 155 6.15 20.72 3.01
N GLU A 156 6.09 22.03 3.22
CA GLU A 156 4.98 22.67 3.94
C GLU A 156 4.61 24.01 3.31
N ASP A 157 3.39 24.46 3.61
CA ASP A 157 2.96 25.85 3.41
C ASP A 157 2.45 26.44 4.73
N GLU A 158 1.67 27.51 4.67
CA GLU A 158 1.14 28.18 5.86
C GLU A 158 0.22 27.29 6.71
N SER A 159 -0.55 26.40 6.08
CA SER A 159 -1.63 25.63 6.71
C SER A 159 -1.46 24.11 6.66
N SER A 160 -0.61 23.63 5.78
CA SER A 160 -0.54 22.21 5.42
C SER A 160 0.90 21.71 5.35
N VAL A 161 1.03 20.41 5.58
CA VAL A 161 2.25 19.64 5.36
C VAL A 161 1.98 18.65 4.25
N TYR A 162 2.94 18.48 3.37
CA TYR A 162 2.85 17.60 2.22
C TYR A 162 4.00 16.59 2.23
N VAL A 163 3.67 15.33 1.97
CA VAL A 163 4.64 14.28 1.69
C VAL A 163 4.39 13.79 0.29
N ASP A 164 5.35 14.02 -0.59
CA ASP A 164 5.34 13.50 -1.96
C ASP A 164 6.18 12.23 -2.01
N ILE A 165 5.58 11.12 -2.45
CA ILE A 165 6.28 9.87 -2.79
C ILE A 165 6.15 9.69 -4.28
N TRP A 166 7.29 9.56 -4.97
CA TRP A 166 7.30 9.49 -6.42
C TRP A 166 8.24 8.39 -6.95
N ASP A 167 7.90 7.90 -8.13
CA ASP A 167 8.71 6.94 -8.87
C ASP A 167 8.73 7.26 -10.38
N ARG A 168 9.71 6.70 -11.08
CA ARG A 168 9.83 6.75 -12.55
C ARG A 168 9.57 5.39 -13.17
N GLY A 169 8.48 4.75 -12.75
CA GLY A 169 8.04 3.46 -13.29
C GLY A 169 7.24 3.57 -14.57
N LYS A 170 6.43 2.54 -14.81
CA LYS A 170 5.52 2.47 -15.96
C LYS A 170 4.46 3.59 -15.96
N GLY A 171 4.19 4.17 -14.79
CA GLY A 171 3.16 5.18 -14.62
C GLY A 171 1.74 4.63 -14.68
N ILE A 172 0.79 5.57 -14.65
CA ILE A 172 -0.65 5.31 -14.65
C ILE A 172 -1.28 6.17 -15.74
N ASP A 173 -2.03 5.55 -16.64
CA ASP A 173 -2.75 6.27 -17.68
C ASP A 173 -3.84 7.18 -17.10
N ALA A 174 -4.10 8.31 -17.74
CA ALA A 174 -5.04 9.33 -17.28
C ALA A 174 -6.44 8.77 -16.98
N MET A 175 -6.90 7.80 -17.77
CA MET A 175 -8.22 7.17 -17.59
C MET A 175 -8.34 6.38 -16.28
N HIS A 176 -7.22 6.02 -15.65
CA HIS A 176 -7.18 5.20 -14.43
C HIS A 176 -6.93 6.02 -13.16
N ILE A 177 -6.45 7.27 -13.28
CA ILE A 177 -6.02 8.09 -12.12
C ILE A 177 -7.13 8.25 -11.09
N ASP A 178 -8.37 8.50 -11.53
CA ASP A 178 -9.51 8.68 -10.63
C ASP A 178 -9.96 7.37 -9.98
N HIS A 179 -9.64 6.24 -10.59
CA HIS A 179 -10.10 4.92 -10.17
C HIS A 179 -9.12 4.16 -9.26
N VAL A 180 -7.83 4.51 -9.24
CA VAL A 180 -6.81 3.75 -8.47
C VAL A 180 -7.06 3.73 -6.96
N PHE A 181 -7.86 4.64 -6.44
CA PHE A 181 -8.29 4.66 -5.04
C PHE A 181 -9.61 3.92 -4.80
N GLU A 182 -10.26 3.42 -5.86
CA GLU A 182 -11.44 2.58 -5.71
C GLU A 182 -11.05 1.19 -5.20
N ARG A 183 -11.97 0.57 -4.47
CA ARG A 183 -11.74 -0.75 -3.88
C ARG A 183 -11.48 -1.78 -4.96
N MET A 184 -10.42 -2.56 -4.76
CA MET A 184 -10.07 -3.70 -5.61
C MET A 184 -9.82 -3.32 -7.07
N TYR A 185 -9.51 -2.06 -7.30
CA TYR A 185 -9.09 -1.61 -8.61
C TYR A 185 -7.62 -1.97 -8.83
N THR A 186 -7.34 -2.73 -9.86
CA THR A 186 -6.00 -3.13 -10.27
C THR A 186 -5.83 -2.86 -11.75
N LEU A 187 -4.68 -2.31 -12.13
CA LEU A 187 -4.31 -2.03 -13.52
C LEU A 187 -3.77 -3.26 -14.27
N GLU A 188 -3.48 -4.34 -13.54
CA GLU A 188 -2.88 -5.51 -14.11
C GLU A 188 -3.95 -6.46 -14.66
N ASP A 189 -3.88 -6.72 -15.97
CA ASP A 189 -4.53 -7.83 -16.60
C ASP A 189 -4.14 -9.13 -15.87
N SER A 190 -5.11 -9.98 -15.60
CA SER A 190 -5.04 -11.26 -14.88
C SER A 190 -3.96 -12.25 -15.38
N ARG A 191 -3.14 -11.86 -16.35
CA ARG A 191 -2.10 -12.69 -16.98
C ARG A 191 -0.75 -12.66 -16.25
N ASN A 192 -0.48 -11.68 -15.39
CA ASN A 192 0.79 -11.60 -14.68
C ASN A 192 0.62 -11.98 -13.20
N LYS A 193 0.49 -13.28 -12.94
CA LYS A 193 0.20 -13.88 -11.62
C LYS A 193 1.28 -13.64 -10.54
N PHE A 194 2.39 -13.00 -10.86
CA PHE A 194 3.51 -12.82 -9.92
C PHE A 194 3.43 -11.54 -9.09
N TYR A 195 2.55 -10.58 -9.42
CA TYR A 195 2.46 -9.27 -8.78
C TYR A 195 1.00 -8.84 -8.50
N GLN A 196 0.15 -9.75 -8.07
CA GLN A 196 -1.22 -9.39 -7.68
C GLN A 196 -1.23 -8.66 -6.33
N GLY A 197 -1.26 -7.33 -6.37
CA GLY A 197 -1.68 -6.53 -5.23
C GLY A 197 -3.18 -6.70 -4.96
N SER A 198 -3.61 -6.62 -3.69
CA SER A 198 -5.01 -6.77 -3.27
C SER A 198 -5.97 -5.72 -3.85
N GLY A 199 -5.46 -4.65 -4.45
CA GLY A 199 -6.25 -3.48 -4.81
C GLY A 199 -6.88 -2.74 -3.61
N LEU A 200 -6.53 -3.13 -2.38
CA LEU A 200 -7.02 -2.52 -1.16
C LEU A 200 -6.06 -1.45 -0.60
N GLY A 201 -4.77 -1.57 -0.87
CA GLY A 201 -3.75 -0.71 -0.29
C GLY A 201 -4.01 0.77 -0.51
N LEU A 202 -4.24 1.22 -1.75
CA LEU A 202 -4.52 2.62 -2.05
C LEU A 202 -5.87 3.09 -1.50
N THR A 203 -6.88 2.22 -1.47
CA THR A 203 -8.17 2.51 -0.82
C THR A 203 -7.98 2.74 0.68
N ILE A 204 -7.24 1.87 1.37
CA ILE A 204 -6.91 2.01 2.80
C ILE A 204 -6.10 3.29 3.03
N THR A 205 -5.10 3.55 2.20
CA THR A 205 -4.30 4.78 2.26
C THR A 205 -5.18 6.02 2.19
N LYS A 206 -6.09 6.10 1.22
CA LYS A 206 -7.02 7.22 1.09
C LYS A 206 -7.91 7.36 2.34
N ARG A 207 -8.48 6.27 2.84
CA ARG A 207 -9.34 6.27 4.02
C ARG A 207 -8.59 6.73 5.28
N LEU A 208 -7.37 6.26 5.49
CA LEU A 208 -6.53 6.68 6.62
C LEU A 208 -6.22 8.18 6.55
N VAL A 209 -5.85 8.68 5.38
CA VAL A 209 -5.57 10.11 5.18
C VAL A 209 -6.82 10.96 5.41
N GLU A 210 -7.97 10.56 4.85
CA GLU A 210 -9.26 11.22 5.07
C GLU A 210 -9.68 11.19 6.55
N SER A 211 -9.48 10.09 7.26
CA SER A 211 -9.76 9.97 8.70
C SER A 211 -8.88 10.89 9.56
N MET A 212 -7.68 11.22 9.08
CA MET A 212 -6.81 12.23 9.69
C MET A 212 -7.18 13.68 9.31
N GLY A 213 -8.25 13.88 8.53
CA GLY A 213 -8.67 15.20 8.03
C GLY A 213 -7.78 15.74 6.91
N GLY A 214 -6.98 14.88 6.30
CA GLY A 214 -6.10 15.18 5.18
C GLY A 214 -6.70 14.84 3.81
N SER A 215 -5.86 14.95 2.77
CA SER A 215 -6.19 14.52 1.41
C SER A 215 -5.00 13.83 0.75
N ILE A 216 -5.29 12.95 -0.22
CA ILE A 216 -4.28 12.32 -1.06
C ILE A 216 -4.58 12.62 -2.53
N HIS A 217 -3.55 12.97 -3.27
CA HIS A 217 -3.62 13.28 -4.69
C HIS A 217 -2.62 12.43 -5.47
N LEU A 218 -2.98 12.09 -6.70
CA LEU A 218 -2.14 11.37 -7.64
C LEU A 218 -1.94 12.20 -8.91
N ARG A 219 -0.70 12.33 -9.33
CA ARG A 219 -0.34 12.79 -10.67
C ARG A 219 0.56 11.77 -11.31
N SER A 220 0.25 11.37 -12.52
CA SER A 220 1.07 10.42 -13.24
C SER A 220 1.13 10.75 -14.72
N LYS A 221 2.31 10.54 -15.30
CA LYS A 221 2.55 10.52 -16.72
C LYS A 221 3.30 9.22 -17.04
N PRO A 222 2.71 8.35 -17.89
CA PRO A 222 3.29 7.04 -18.19
C PRO A 222 4.77 7.13 -18.60
N TYR A 223 5.59 6.26 -18.00
CA TYR A 223 7.03 6.15 -18.24
C TYR A 223 7.87 7.40 -17.91
N GLU A 224 7.29 8.43 -17.27
CA GLU A 224 8.02 9.62 -16.87
C GLU A 224 8.05 9.77 -15.35
N LEU A 225 6.87 9.91 -14.72
CA LEU A 225 6.78 10.20 -13.30
C LEU A 225 5.41 9.86 -12.75
N THR A 226 5.37 9.18 -11.62
CA THR A 226 4.17 9.01 -10.77
C THR A 226 4.43 9.68 -9.44
N VAL A 227 3.52 10.51 -8.95
CA VAL A 227 3.63 11.23 -7.67
C VAL A 227 2.35 11.05 -6.88
N PHE A 228 2.46 10.47 -5.70
CA PHE A 228 1.44 10.48 -4.67
C PHE A 228 1.75 11.59 -3.66
N THR A 229 0.82 12.52 -3.49
CA THR A 229 0.94 13.63 -2.53
C THR A 229 -0.04 13.41 -1.38
N VAL A 230 0.47 13.21 -0.17
CA VAL A 230 -0.31 13.18 1.07
C VAL A 230 -0.26 14.56 1.70
N GLN A 231 -1.43 15.14 1.99
CA GLN A 231 -1.58 16.43 2.64
C GLN A 231 -2.20 16.22 4.03
N LEU A 232 -1.60 16.78 5.06
CA LEU A 232 -2.12 16.84 6.43
C LEU A 232 -2.14 18.29 6.92
N LYS A 233 -2.95 18.55 7.95
CA LYS A 233 -2.97 19.86 8.60
C LYS A 233 -1.64 20.12 9.31
N LYS A 234 -1.06 21.30 9.08
CA LYS A 234 0.14 21.77 9.80
C LYS A 234 -0.20 22.13 11.23
N VAL A 235 0.70 21.82 12.15
CA VAL A 235 0.64 22.27 13.55
C VAL A 235 1.70 23.35 13.77
N HIS A 236 1.26 24.53 14.13
CA HIS A 236 2.16 25.60 14.54
C HIS A 236 2.60 25.39 16.01
N TYR A 237 3.79 25.90 16.32
CA TYR A 237 4.32 25.94 17.70
C TYR A 237 3.54 26.95 18.49
#